data_38fbcd080289a70f780933aa9cff808f
#
_entry.id   38fbcd080289a70f780933aa9cff808f
#
_cell.length_a   1.000
_cell.length_b   1.000
_cell.length_c   1.000
_cell.angle_alpha   90.00
_cell.angle_beta   90.00
_cell.angle_gamma   90.00
#
_symmetry.space_group_name_H-M   'P 1'
#
loop_
_entity.id
_entity.type
_entity.pdbx_description
1 polymer ?
#
loop_
_entity_poly.entity_id
_entity_poly.type
_entity_poly.pdbx_seq_one_letter_code
_entity_poly.pdbx_strand_id
1 'polypeptide(L)'
;IVHCWKAAGHGAQTTAQALGNSCNIAFGHIGVQLGGTRFYEYAKDFGVMERTGVDLPGESKGYFFGLDVLSQGYASVISGAFGQTFRVTPIQQVRAIAAVVNGGYVLEPYIVSQVLDADGNVVLENGRTVLRQAISESTSITMRDLMEKVVTEGTAKGAKTPGYRVGGKTGTSEKIDTYDENGNQVEDKIVSFVGVAPIDDPQYLVLVALDTPKY
;
A
#
# COMPACT_ATOMS: atom_id res chain seq x y z
N ILE A 1 -5.68 3.89 -23.41
CA ILE A 1 -5.38 5.25 -22.94
C ILE A 1 -5.53 5.25 -21.43
N VAL A 2 -4.53 5.74 -20.71
CA VAL A 2 -4.59 5.89 -19.24
C VAL A 2 -5.09 7.30 -18.92
N HIS A 3 -6.11 7.38 -18.11
CA HIS A 3 -6.65 8.65 -17.63
C HIS A 3 -6.20 8.93 -16.20
N CYS A 4 -5.92 10.20 -15.91
CA CYS A 4 -5.72 10.66 -14.56
C CYS A 4 -7.04 11.19 -13.98
N TRP A 5 -7.23 11.11 -12.67
CA TRP A 5 -8.39 11.69 -11.99
C TRP A 5 -8.56 13.20 -12.27
N LYS A 6 -7.46 13.90 -12.54
CA LYS A 6 -7.47 15.30 -13.01
C LYS A 6 -7.51 15.31 -14.54
N ALA A 7 -8.68 15.55 -15.13
CA ALA A 7 -8.89 15.52 -16.57
C ALA A 7 -7.97 16.46 -17.37
N ALA A 8 -7.64 17.65 -16.83
CA ALA A 8 -6.69 18.58 -17.44
C ALA A 8 -5.21 18.14 -17.33
N GLY A 9 -4.94 17.00 -16.68
CA GLY A 9 -3.59 16.54 -16.40
C GLY A 9 -2.86 17.38 -15.33
N HIS A 10 -1.64 16.98 -14.99
CA HIS A 10 -0.81 17.66 -13.98
C HIS A 10 0.36 18.44 -14.57
N GLY A 11 0.54 18.39 -15.92
CA GLY A 11 1.69 19.00 -16.60
C GLY A 11 3.00 18.32 -16.23
N ALA A 12 4.10 19.04 -16.41
CA ALA A 12 5.43 18.58 -16.01
C ALA A 12 5.53 18.54 -14.47
N GLN A 13 6.01 17.44 -13.93
CA GLN A 13 6.11 17.25 -12.48
C GLN A 13 7.29 16.35 -12.12
N THR A 14 7.88 16.59 -10.97
CA THR A 14 8.86 15.69 -10.36
C THR A 14 8.19 14.44 -9.82
N THR A 15 8.97 13.38 -9.50
CA THR A 15 8.45 12.16 -8.86
C THR A 15 7.75 12.47 -7.53
N ALA A 16 8.30 13.40 -6.74
CA ALA A 16 7.69 13.84 -5.49
C ALA A 16 6.31 14.47 -5.70
N GLN A 17 6.19 15.35 -6.70
CA GLN A 17 4.92 15.97 -7.09
C GLN A 17 3.94 14.93 -7.65
N ALA A 18 4.43 13.95 -8.42
CA ALA A 18 3.61 12.87 -8.97
C ALA A 18 3.00 12.00 -7.85
N LEU A 19 3.79 11.68 -6.80
CA LEU A 19 3.30 10.98 -5.63
C LEU A 19 2.30 11.83 -4.84
N GLY A 20 2.63 13.09 -4.59
CA GLY A 20 1.75 14.05 -3.91
C GLY A 20 0.41 14.24 -4.61
N ASN A 21 0.42 14.32 -5.94
CA ASN A 21 -0.76 14.47 -6.79
C ASN A 21 -1.48 13.14 -7.06
N SER A 22 -0.93 12.01 -6.65
CA SER A 22 -1.45 10.67 -6.99
C SER A 22 -1.71 10.52 -8.51
N CYS A 23 -0.70 10.86 -9.33
CA CYS A 23 -0.85 10.96 -10.77
C CYS A 23 -0.75 9.59 -11.45
N ASN A 24 -1.86 9.03 -11.93
CA ASN A 24 -1.92 7.73 -12.60
C ASN A 24 -0.98 7.66 -13.82
N ILE A 25 -0.92 8.72 -14.62
CA ILE A 25 -0.09 8.76 -15.84
C ILE A 25 1.38 8.65 -15.47
N ALA A 26 1.86 9.40 -14.48
CA ALA A 26 3.26 9.37 -14.05
C ALA A 26 3.63 7.97 -13.50
N PHE A 27 2.78 7.37 -12.64
CA PHE A 27 3.03 6.03 -12.12
C PHE A 27 2.94 4.96 -13.20
N GLY A 28 2.04 5.09 -14.17
CA GLY A 28 2.00 4.22 -15.34
C GLY A 28 3.31 4.26 -16.13
N HIS A 29 3.87 5.44 -16.35
CA HIS A 29 5.19 5.59 -17.00
C HIS A 29 6.34 4.98 -16.18
N ILE A 30 6.35 5.19 -14.86
CA ILE A 30 7.33 4.56 -13.96
C ILE A 30 7.22 3.03 -14.04
N GLY A 31 6.00 2.49 -14.04
CA GLY A 31 5.75 1.05 -14.18
C GLY A 31 6.30 0.50 -15.49
N VAL A 32 6.08 1.20 -16.62
CA VAL A 32 6.63 0.81 -17.93
C VAL A 32 8.16 0.82 -17.94
N GLN A 33 8.79 1.85 -17.35
CA GLN A 33 10.25 1.92 -17.23
C GLN A 33 10.82 0.83 -16.34
N LEU A 34 10.12 0.47 -15.26
CA LEU A 34 10.51 -0.63 -14.37
C LEU A 34 10.42 -1.99 -15.09
N GLY A 35 9.39 -2.17 -15.90
CA GLY A 35 9.08 -3.39 -16.63
C GLY A 35 8.39 -4.46 -15.77
N GLY A 36 7.68 -5.38 -16.43
CA GLY A 36 6.84 -6.38 -15.77
C GLY A 36 7.61 -7.32 -14.85
N THR A 37 8.82 -7.74 -15.24
CA THR A 37 9.63 -8.65 -14.42
C THR A 37 10.01 -8.02 -13.09
N ARG A 38 10.58 -6.81 -13.11
CA ARG A 38 10.96 -6.13 -11.86
C ARG A 38 9.75 -5.74 -11.01
N PHE A 39 8.65 -5.37 -11.66
CA PHE A 39 7.40 -5.07 -10.96
C PHE A 39 6.91 -6.31 -10.19
N TYR A 40 6.96 -7.50 -10.81
CA TYR A 40 6.64 -8.77 -10.17
C TYR A 40 7.58 -9.11 -9.02
N GLU A 41 8.90 -8.96 -9.23
CA GLU A 41 9.92 -9.22 -8.21
C GLU A 41 9.70 -8.34 -6.97
N TYR A 42 9.51 -7.04 -7.14
CA TYR A 42 9.21 -6.14 -6.02
C TYR A 42 7.89 -6.47 -5.33
N ALA A 43 6.83 -6.81 -6.08
CA ALA A 43 5.57 -7.24 -5.46
C ALA A 43 5.75 -8.49 -4.59
N LYS A 44 6.58 -9.44 -5.06
CA LYS A 44 6.96 -10.62 -4.29
C LYS A 44 7.79 -10.25 -3.06
N ASP A 45 8.79 -9.38 -3.22
CA ASP A 45 9.68 -8.96 -2.13
C ASP A 45 8.92 -8.20 -1.04
N PHE A 46 7.96 -7.36 -1.39
CA PHE A 46 7.06 -6.71 -0.44
C PHE A 46 6.00 -7.66 0.16
N GLY A 47 5.90 -8.88 -0.33
CA GLY A 47 5.04 -9.92 0.22
C GLY A 47 3.55 -9.75 -0.08
N VAL A 48 3.17 -8.93 -1.07
CA VAL A 48 1.75 -8.72 -1.43
C VAL A 48 1.14 -9.91 -2.16
N MET A 49 1.95 -10.91 -2.51
CA MET A 49 1.54 -12.12 -3.24
C MET A 49 1.35 -13.35 -2.34
N GLU A 50 1.61 -13.24 -1.06
CA GLU A 50 1.58 -14.33 -0.09
C GLU A 50 0.77 -13.96 1.16
N ARG A 51 0.33 -14.94 1.93
CA ARG A 51 -0.20 -14.69 3.27
C ARG A 51 0.87 -14.07 4.15
N THR A 52 0.47 -13.27 5.13
CA THR A 52 1.42 -12.60 6.01
C THR A 52 1.98 -13.52 7.10
N GLY A 53 1.27 -14.58 7.43
CA GLY A 53 1.61 -15.46 8.53
C GLY A 53 1.15 -14.95 9.89
N VAL A 54 0.26 -13.93 9.92
CA VAL A 54 -0.31 -13.45 11.19
C VAL A 54 -0.94 -14.62 11.97
N ASP A 55 -0.73 -14.61 13.27
CA ASP A 55 -1.15 -15.65 14.22
C ASP A 55 -2.67 -15.70 14.50
N LEU A 56 -3.47 -15.39 13.47
CA LEU A 56 -4.92 -15.47 13.50
C LEU A 56 -5.43 -16.49 12.47
N PRO A 57 -6.47 -17.27 12.82
CA PRO A 57 -7.07 -18.22 11.89
C PRO A 57 -7.82 -17.49 10.75
N GLY A 58 -7.89 -18.14 9.59
CA GLY A 58 -8.71 -17.66 8.48
C GLY A 58 -8.08 -16.55 7.64
N GLU A 59 -6.75 -16.34 7.72
CA GLU A 59 -6.08 -15.36 6.87
C GLU A 59 -6.34 -15.63 5.38
N SER A 60 -6.89 -14.65 4.70
CA SER A 60 -7.13 -14.69 3.27
C SER A 60 -5.87 -14.30 2.49
N LYS A 61 -5.79 -14.76 1.25
CA LYS A 61 -4.76 -14.35 0.30
C LYS A 61 -5.37 -13.41 -0.73
N GLY A 62 -4.72 -12.28 -0.98
CA GLY A 62 -5.07 -11.40 -2.08
C GLY A 62 -4.85 -12.05 -3.45
N TYR A 63 -5.09 -11.29 -4.50
CA TYR A 63 -4.80 -11.66 -5.89
C TYR A 63 -3.80 -10.66 -6.49
N PHE A 64 -2.74 -11.16 -7.06
CA PHE A 64 -1.77 -10.39 -7.83
C PHE A 64 -1.47 -11.06 -9.16
N PHE A 65 -1.04 -10.30 -10.15
CA PHE A 65 -0.72 -10.83 -11.46
C PHE A 65 0.44 -11.83 -11.43
N GLY A 66 0.33 -12.89 -12.22
CA GLY A 66 1.46 -13.74 -12.56
C GLY A 66 2.49 -13.04 -13.44
N LEU A 67 3.71 -13.54 -13.44
CA LEU A 67 4.79 -12.99 -14.28
C LEU A 67 4.44 -13.12 -15.77
N ASP A 68 3.74 -14.18 -16.17
CA ASP A 68 3.24 -14.39 -17.52
C ASP A 68 2.35 -13.23 -18.00
N VAL A 69 1.41 -12.78 -17.17
CA VAL A 69 0.53 -11.63 -17.47
C VAL A 69 1.31 -10.33 -17.54
N LEU A 70 2.22 -10.09 -16.60
CA LEU A 70 3.01 -8.85 -16.53
C LEU A 70 4.05 -8.75 -17.65
N SER A 71 4.46 -9.88 -18.24
CA SER A 71 5.42 -9.92 -19.35
C SER A 71 4.78 -9.85 -20.75
N GLN A 72 3.47 -10.09 -20.87
CA GLN A 72 2.76 -10.07 -22.16
C GLN A 72 2.46 -8.68 -22.69
N GLY A 73 2.56 -7.63 -21.86
CA GLY A 73 2.29 -6.27 -22.29
C GLY A 73 2.25 -5.26 -21.15
N TYR A 74 2.13 -3.99 -21.51
CA TYR A 74 2.21 -2.91 -20.53
C TYR A 74 0.90 -2.63 -19.77
N ALA A 75 -0.25 -3.12 -20.23
CA ALA A 75 -1.54 -2.75 -19.65
C ALA A 75 -1.65 -3.11 -18.16
N SER A 76 -1.31 -4.35 -17.81
CA SER A 76 -1.34 -4.83 -16.42
C SER A 76 -0.26 -4.18 -15.54
N VAL A 77 0.91 -3.90 -16.12
CA VAL A 77 1.98 -3.17 -15.41
C VAL A 77 1.56 -1.73 -15.12
N ILE A 78 0.97 -1.05 -16.10
CA ILE A 78 0.50 0.33 -15.96
C ILE A 78 -0.59 0.40 -14.90
N SER A 79 -1.63 -0.44 -15.02
CA SER A 79 -2.74 -0.43 -14.05
C SER A 79 -2.30 -0.83 -12.65
N GLY A 80 -1.42 -1.82 -12.52
CA GLY A 80 -0.82 -2.20 -11.25
C GLY A 80 0.04 -1.10 -10.64
N ALA A 81 0.80 -0.35 -11.45
CA ALA A 81 1.69 0.70 -10.97
C ALA A 81 0.96 1.89 -10.32
N PHE A 82 -0.28 2.17 -10.70
CA PHE A 82 -1.10 3.16 -9.99
C PHE A 82 -2.14 2.55 -9.03
N GLY A 83 -2.05 1.23 -8.77
CA GLY A 83 -2.80 0.59 -7.69
C GLY A 83 -4.16 0.02 -8.10
N GLN A 84 -4.37 -0.34 -9.37
CA GLN A 84 -5.59 -0.96 -9.86
C GLN A 84 -5.37 -2.41 -10.30
N THR A 85 -6.47 -3.16 -10.43
CA THR A 85 -6.53 -4.51 -11.03
C THR A 85 -5.85 -5.64 -10.22
N PHE A 86 -5.37 -5.39 -9.01
CA PHE A 86 -4.98 -6.42 -8.06
C PHE A 86 -5.72 -6.25 -6.73
N ARG A 87 -5.72 -7.27 -5.90
CA ARG A 87 -6.39 -7.26 -4.58
C ARG A 87 -5.39 -7.69 -3.52
N VAL A 88 -5.28 -6.91 -2.46
CA VAL A 88 -4.49 -7.24 -1.28
C VAL A 88 -5.38 -7.17 -0.05
N THR A 89 -5.10 -7.98 0.94
CA THR A 89 -5.77 -7.85 2.23
C THR A 89 -5.24 -6.64 2.98
N PRO A 90 -6.02 -6.04 3.90
CA PRO A 90 -5.53 -4.92 4.71
C PRO A 90 -4.22 -5.23 5.43
N ILE A 91 -4.04 -6.44 5.96
CA ILE A 91 -2.81 -6.83 6.66
C ILE A 91 -1.61 -6.96 5.69
N GLN A 92 -1.82 -7.46 4.46
CA GLN A 92 -0.77 -7.46 3.43
C GLN A 92 -0.35 -6.04 3.07
N GLN A 93 -1.30 -5.12 2.94
CA GLN A 93 -1.02 -3.71 2.62
C GLN A 93 -0.27 -3.03 3.76
N VAL A 94 -0.71 -3.22 5.01
CA VAL A 94 -0.02 -2.70 6.21
C VAL A 94 1.41 -3.22 6.27
N ARG A 95 1.64 -4.53 6.09
CA ARG A 95 2.97 -5.14 6.09
C ARG A 95 3.88 -4.55 5.00
N ALA A 96 3.37 -4.42 3.78
CA ALA A 96 4.14 -3.87 2.66
C ALA A 96 4.51 -2.40 2.89
N ILE A 97 3.58 -1.57 3.37
CA ILE A 97 3.85 -0.16 3.64
C ILE A 97 4.74 0.00 4.88
N ALA A 98 4.60 -0.85 5.90
CA ALA A 98 5.54 -0.88 7.01
C ALA A 98 6.98 -1.10 6.52
N ALA A 99 7.19 -2.01 5.57
CA ALA A 99 8.51 -2.21 4.96
C ALA A 99 9.03 -0.97 4.22
N VAL A 100 8.14 -0.18 3.60
CA VAL A 100 8.55 1.08 2.94
C VAL A 100 9.15 2.07 3.93
N VAL A 101 8.69 2.11 5.20
CA VAL A 101 9.05 3.18 6.15
C VAL A 101 9.99 2.74 7.27
N ASN A 102 10.24 1.43 7.47
CA ASN A 102 10.99 0.88 8.59
C ASN A 102 12.44 0.47 8.26
N GLY A 103 13.00 0.97 7.15
CA GLY A 103 14.34 0.58 6.68
C GLY A 103 14.30 -0.51 5.61
N GLY A 104 13.12 -0.83 5.07
CA GLY A 104 12.95 -1.82 3.99
C GLY A 104 12.61 -3.24 4.46
N TYR A 105 12.44 -3.45 5.75
CA TYR A 105 12.27 -4.78 6.33
C TYR A 105 10.82 -5.27 6.28
N VAL A 106 10.59 -6.38 5.59
CA VAL A 106 9.31 -7.10 5.63
C VAL A 106 9.28 -7.96 6.88
N LEU A 107 8.31 -7.69 7.74
CA LEU A 107 8.17 -8.36 9.04
C LEU A 107 7.03 -9.38 9.00
N GLU A 108 7.14 -10.41 9.82
CA GLU A 108 6.02 -11.28 10.15
C GLU A 108 5.14 -10.57 11.20
N PRO A 109 3.86 -10.28 10.90
CA PRO A 109 2.98 -9.65 11.87
C PRO A 109 2.48 -10.66 12.90
N TYR A 110 2.28 -10.21 14.13
CA TYR A 110 1.66 -10.99 15.18
C TYR A 110 0.70 -10.13 16.00
N ILE A 111 -0.30 -10.76 16.62
CA ILE A 111 -1.28 -10.14 17.51
C ILE A 111 -1.04 -10.59 18.96
N VAL A 112 -0.67 -11.87 19.14
CA VAL A 112 -0.38 -12.45 20.45
C VAL A 112 1.07 -12.18 20.79
N SER A 113 1.34 -11.40 21.83
CA SER A 113 2.71 -11.16 22.31
C SER A 113 3.24 -12.34 23.10
N GLN A 114 2.42 -12.89 24.00
CA GLN A 114 2.80 -14.03 24.85
C GLN A 114 1.61 -14.95 25.11
N VAL A 115 1.89 -16.23 25.30
CA VAL A 115 0.95 -17.23 25.86
C VAL A 115 1.54 -17.74 27.15
N LEU A 116 0.73 -17.73 28.22
CA LEU A 116 1.12 -18.22 29.55
C LEU A 116 0.38 -19.52 29.86
N ASP A 117 1.02 -20.42 30.61
CA ASP A 117 0.35 -21.57 31.20
C ASP A 117 -0.48 -21.19 32.45
N ALA A 118 -1.11 -22.16 33.09
CA ALA A 118 -1.93 -21.94 34.28
C ALA A 118 -1.12 -21.44 35.50
N ASP A 119 0.18 -21.69 35.54
CA ASP A 119 1.09 -21.27 36.59
C ASP A 119 1.76 -19.91 36.28
N GLY A 120 1.45 -19.30 35.13
CA GLY A 120 1.98 -18.01 34.71
C GLY A 120 3.33 -18.08 34.01
N ASN A 121 3.84 -19.25 33.63
CA ASN A 121 5.07 -19.37 32.86
C ASN A 121 4.80 -19.09 31.39
N VAL A 122 5.76 -18.42 30.74
CA VAL A 122 5.69 -18.13 29.29
C VAL A 122 5.90 -19.44 28.51
N VAL A 123 4.90 -19.88 27.75
CA VAL A 123 4.98 -21.04 26.85
C VAL A 123 5.18 -20.65 25.39
N LEU A 124 4.84 -19.41 25.03
CA LEU A 124 5.11 -18.82 23.71
C LEU A 124 5.38 -17.33 23.90
N GLU A 125 6.37 -16.81 23.22
CA GLU A 125 6.65 -15.38 23.10
C GLU A 125 6.90 -15.02 21.66
N ASN A 126 6.13 -14.07 21.13
CA ASN A 126 6.34 -13.53 19.80
C ASN A 126 7.08 -12.21 19.88
N GLY A 127 7.89 -11.94 18.89
CA GLY A 127 8.68 -10.71 18.77
C GLY A 127 8.94 -10.35 17.32
N ARG A 128 9.77 -9.33 17.16
CA ARG A 128 10.11 -8.82 15.81
C ARG A 128 10.83 -9.88 14.99
N THR A 129 10.17 -10.42 13.98
CA THR A 129 10.72 -11.39 13.03
C THR A 129 10.88 -10.73 11.66
N VAL A 130 12.11 -10.65 11.17
CA VAL A 130 12.44 -10.11 9.84
C VAL A 130 12.45 -11.26 8.83
N LEU A 131 11.58 -11.20 7.84
CA LEU A 131 11.52 -12.18 6.76
C LEU A 131 12.55 -11.88 5.66
N ARG A 132 12.67 -10.60 5.28
CA ARG A 132 13.61 -10.12 4.25
C ARG A 132 13.68 -8.60 4.25
N GLN A 133 14.63 -8.05 3.49
CA GLN A 133 14.71 -6.62 3.19
C GLN A 133 14.35 -6.39 1.72
N ALA A 134 13.22 -5.69 1.45
CA ALA A 134 12.71 -5.45 0.11
C ALA A 134 13.35 -4.23 -0.58
N ILE A 135 13.76 -3.23 0.21
CA ILE A 135 14.43 -2.00 -0.28
C ILE A 135 15.54 -1.61 0.69
N SER A 136 16.48 -0.78 0.22
CA SER A 136 17.54 -0.24 1.07
C SER A 136 16.99 0.76 2.11
N GLU A 137 17.72 0.93 3.20
CA GLU A 137 17.39 1.92 4.23
C GLU A 137 17.36 3.35 3.65
N SER A 138 18.30 3.68 2.75
CA SER A 138 18.32 4.99 2.08
C SER A 138 17.08 5.23 1.22
N THR A 139 16.56 4.18 0.55
CA THR A 139 15.29 4.25 -0.18
C THR A 139 14.11 4.46 0.77
N SER A 140 14.11 3.75 1.90
CA SER A 140 13.08 3.92 2.94
C SER A 140 13.05 5.35 3.48
N ILE A 141 14.21 5.95 3.77
CA ILE A 141 14.32 7.36 4.21
C ILE A 141 13.73 8.29 3.15
N THR A 142 14.12 8.12 1.89
CA THR A 142 13.56 8.91 0.78
C THR A 142 12.05 8.78 0.68
N MET A 143 11.52 7.56 0.84
CA MET A 143 10.09 7.32 0.80
C MET A 143 9.34 7.99 1.96
N ARG A 144 9.91 8.02 3.16
CA ARG A 144 9.34 8.76 4.30
C ARG A 144 9.20 10.25 3.99
N ASP A 145 10.25 10.87 3.44
CA ASP A 145 10.21 12.27 3.02
C ASP A 145 9.15 12.53 1.94
N LEU A 146 9.01 11.62 0.99
CA LEU A 146 7.99 11.71 -0.05
C LEU A 146 6.57 11.55 0.53
N MET A 147 6.36 10.63 1.46
CA MET A 147 5.07 10.43 2.13
C MET A 147 4.68 11.62 3.02
N GLU A 148 5.64 12.29 3.66
CA GLU A 148 5.38 13.54 4.38
C GLU A 148 4.89 14.65 3.43
N LYS A 149 5.48 14.78 2.24
CA LYS A 149 5.04 15.74 1.22
C LYS A 149 3.62 15.47 0.74
N VAL A 150 3.17 14.22 0.67
CA VAL A 150 1.76 13.91 0.36
C VAL A 150 0.81 14.54 1.38
N VAL A 151 1.18 14.55 2.67
CA VAL A 151 0.39 15.14 3.76
C VAL A 151 0.55 16.67 3.82
N THR A 152 1.74 17.20 3.58
CA THR A 152 1.99 18.65 3.68
C THR A 152 1.55 19.43 2.46
N GLU A 153 1.69 18.87 1.26
CA GLU A 153 1.52 19.58 -0.02
C GLU A 153 0.53 18.86 -0.98
N GLY A 154 0.31 17.55 -0.80
CA GLY A 154 -0.39 16.67 -1.72
C GLY A 154 -1.87 16.45 -1.41
N THR A 155 -2.36 15.28 -1.83
CA THR A 155 -3.77 14.85 -1.72
C THR A 155 -4.22 14.54 -0.28
N ALA A 156 -3.29 14.37 0.66
CA ALA A 156 -3.60 14.00 2.04
C ALA A 156 -3.48 15.17 3.03
N LYS A 157 -3.66 16.42 2.60
CA LYS A 157 -3.57 17.61 3.47
C LYS A 157 -4.49 17.57 4.69
N GLY A 158 -5.62 16.88 4.59
CA GLY A 158 -6.55 16.68 5.71
C GLY A 158 -5.99 15.84 6.87
N ALA A 159 -4.92 15.10 6.64
CA ALA A 159 -4.24 14.31 7.68
C ALA A 159 -3.14 15.09 8.43
N LYS A 160 -2.91 16.36 8.07
CA LYS A 160 -1.93 17.21 8.74
C LYS A 160 -2.34 17.45 10.20
N THR A 161 -1.49 17.05 11.14
CA THR A 161 -1.73 17.16 12.57
C THR A 161 -0.73 18.15 13.18
N PRO A 162 -1.18 19.28 13.76
CA PRO A 162 -0.28 20.26 14.38
C PRO A 162 0.60 19.61 15.46
N GLY A 163 1.89 19.92 15.45
CA GLY A 163 2.87 19.39 16.40
C GLY A 163 3.41 17.99 16.08
N TYR A 164 2.91 17.33 15.03
CA TYR A 164 3.37 16.00 14.63
C TYR A 164 3.81 15.98 13.16
N ARG A 165 4.88 15.26 12.89
CA ARG A 165 5.29 14.94 11.51
C ARG A 165 4.60 13.65 11.08
N VAL A 166 3.66 13.79 10.15
CA VAL A 166 2.85 12.67 9.63
C VAL A 166 3.13 12.50 8.15
N GLY A 167 3.43 11.28 7.74
CA GLY A 167 3.47 10.88 6.34
C GLY A 167 2.29 9.98 6.00
N GLY A 168 1.95 9.87 4.73
CA GLY A 168 0.87 8.98 4.35
C GLY A 168 0.56 8.98 2.86
N LYS A 169 -0.45 8.17 2.49
CA LYS A 169 -0.94 8.10 1.11
C LYS A 169 -2.42 7.79 1.10
N THR A 170 -3.16 8.52 0.30
CA THR A 170 -4.56 8.23 -0.04
C THR A 170 -4.65 7.15 -1.11
N GLY A 171 -5.72 6.38 -1.07
CA GLY A 171 -6.10 5.42 -2.11
C GLY A 171 -7.58 5.55 -2.44
N THR A 172 -7.92 5.35 -3.71
CA THR A 172 -9.30 5.20 -4.18
C THR A 172 -9.31 4.07 -5.18
N SER A 173 -10.04 3.01 -4.86
CA SER A 173 -10.19 1.83 -5.71
C SER A 173 -11.64 1.70 -6.13
N GLU A 174 -11.87 1.48 -7.41
CA GLU A 174 -13.20 1.17 -7.94
C GLU A 174 -13.53 -0.30 -7.65
N LYS A 175 -14.77 -0.56 -7.24
CA LYS A 175 -15.30 -1.91 -7.14
C LYS A 175 -15.77 -2.35 -8.52
N ILE A 176 -15.30 -3.52 -8.93
CA ILE A 176 -15.72 -4.15 -10.17
C ILE A 176 -16.91 -5.06 -9.83
N ASP A 177 -17.90 -5.12 -10.72
CA ASP A 177 -19.05 -6.01 -10.61
C ASP A 177 -19.99 -5.72 -9.42
N THR A 178 -20.19 -4.45 -9.08
CA THR A 178 -21.24 -4.01 -8.15
C THR A 178 -22.50 -3.59 -8.91
N TYR A 179 -23.66 -4.11 -8.47
CA TYR A 179 -24.95 -3.88 -9.11
C TYR A 179 -25.98 -3.42 -8.07
N ASP A 180 -26.89 -2.52 -8.47
CA ASP A 180 -28.01 -2.10 -7.64
C ASP A 180 -29.12 -3.17 -7.59
N GLU A 181 -30.19 -2.91 -6.85
CA GLU A 181 -31.34 -3.81 -6.70
C GLU A 181 -32.08 -4.08 -8.04
N ASN A 182 -31.85 -3.24 -9.05
CA ASN A 182 -32.43 -3.36 -10.38
C ASN A 182 -31.50 -4.03 -11.40
N GLY A 183 -30.29 -4.44 -10.95
CA GLY A 183 -29.27 -5.07 -11.80
C GLY A 183 -28.47 -4.10 -12.65
N ASN A 184 -28.52 -2.78 -12.39
CA ASN A 184 -27.66 -1.81 -13.05
C ASN A 184 -26.31 -1.76 -12.37
N GLN A 185 -25.23 -1.69 -13.15
CA GLN A 185 -23.90 -1.51 -12.60
C GLN A 185 -23.78 -0.18 -11.87
N VAL A 186 -23.28 -0.20 -10.64
CA VAL A 186 -23.04 1.00 -9.83
C VAL A 186 -21.54 1.20 -9.61
N GLU A 187 -21.13 2.47 -9.61
CA GLU A 187 -19.74 2.87 -9.34
C GLU A 187 -19.48 2.98 -7.84
N ASP A 188 -19.30 1.84 -7.18
CA ASP A 188 -18.91 1.81 -5.79
C ASP A 188 -17.39 1.90 -5.65
N LYS A 189 -16.94 2.53 -4.56
CA LYS A 189 -15.51 2.75 -4.31
C LYS A 189 -15.12 2.33 -2.89
N ILE A 190 -13.87 1.91 -2.77
CA ILE A 190 -13.19 1.83 -1.48
C ILE A 190 -12.23 3.02 -1.40
N VAL A 191 -12.42 3.86 -0.41
CA VAL A 191 -11.55 4.99 -0.14
C VAL A 191 -10.67 4.66 1.06
N SER A 192 -9.38 4.86 0.94
CA SER A 192 -8.45 4.52 2.00
C SER A 192 -7.40 5.60 2.25
N PHE A 193 -6.86 5.57 3.44
CA PHE A 193 -5.68 6.34 3.82
C PHE A 193 -4.78 5.49 4.70
N VAL A 194 -3.49 5.46 4.38
CA VAL A 194 -2.46 4.95 5.26
C VAL A 194 -1.68 6.13 5.82
N GLY A 195 -1.59 6.20 7.14
CA GLY A 195 -0.83 7.21 7.87
C GLY A 195 0.30 6.59 8.68
N VAL A 196 1.42 7.30 8.76
CA VAL A 196 2.62 6.90 9.51
C VAL A 196 3.04 8.06 10.40
N ALA A 197 3.26 7.80 11.69
CA ALA A 197 3.67 8.82 12.65
C ALA A 197 4.57 8.22 13.77
N PRO A 198 5.58 8.99 14.24
CA PRO A 198 6.23 10.09 13.54
C PRO A 198 6.87 9.61 12.24
N ILE A 199 6.93 10.44 11.19
CA ILE A 199 7.46 9.95 9.90
C ILE A 199 8.99 9.88 9.87
N ASP A 200 9.66 10.65 10.70
CA ASP A 200 11.13 10.65 10.87
C ASP A 200 11.62 9.46 11.69
N ASP A 201 10.81 8.96 12.63
CA ASP A 201 11.06 7.73 13.40
C ASP A 201 9.76 6.93 13.54
N PRO A 202 9.37 6.15 12.54
CA PRO A 202 8.06 5.50 12.47
C PRO A 202 7.78 4.54 13.63
N GLN A 203 6.80 4.88 14.46
CA GLN A 203 6.32 4.04 15.56
C GLN A 203 4.94 3.44 15.28
N TYR A 204 4.11 4.18 14.54
CA TYR A 204 2.74 3.79 14.27
C TYR A 204 2.46 3.87 12.78
N LEU A 205 1.77 2.85 12.26
CA LEU A 205 1.17 2.83 10.94
C LEU A 205 -0.29 2.47 11.09
N VAL A 206 -1.16 3.29 10.52
CA VAL A 206 -2.62 3.10 10.57
C VAL A 206 -3.16 3.09 9.16
N LEU A 207 -3.91 2.05 8.81
CA LEU A 207 -4.69 1.97 7.59
C LEU A 207 -6.17 2.15 7.95
N VAL A 208 -6.81 3.13 7.33
CA VAL A 208 -8.26 3.32 7.38
C VAL A 208 -8.82 3.08 5.99
N ALA A 209 -9.83 2.25 5.88
CA ALA A 209 -10.54 2.00 4.63
C ALA A 209 -12.05 2.14 4.86
N LEU A 210 -12.70 2.90 3.99
CA LEU A 210 -14.14 3.09 3.97
C LEU A 210 -14.68 2.39 2.71
N ASP A 211 -15.51 1.40 2.93
CA ASP A 211 -16.19 0.68 1.86
C ASP A 211 -17.49 1.39 1.50
N THR A 212 -17.65 1.72 0.24
CA THR A 212 -18.86 2.35 -0.32
C THR A 212 -19.33 3.55 0.53
N PRO A 213 -18.46 4.54 0.81
CA PRO A 213 -18.86 5.70 1.60
C PRO A 213 -19.97 6.47 0.89
N LYS A 214 -21.01 6.82 1.63
CA LYS A 214 -22.06 7.73 1.14
C LYS A 214 -21.65 9.16 1.46
N TYR A 215 -21.70 10.03 0.46
CA TYR A 215 -21.42 11.46 0.57
C TYR A 215 -22.72 12.23 0.81
#